data_90327d3ccb6a3edebf15b51c96f57d15
#
_entry.id   90327d3ccb6a3edebf15b51c96f57d15
#
_cell.length_a   1.000
_cell.length_b   1.000
_cell.length_c   1.000
_cell.angle_alpha   90.00
_cell.angle_beta   90.00
_cell.angle_gamma   90.00
#
_symmetry.space_group_name_H-M   'P 1'
#
loop_
_entity.id
_entity.type
_entity.pdbx_description
1 polymer ?
#
loop_
_entity_poly.entity_id
_entity_poly.type
_entity_poly.pdbx_seq_one_letter_code
_entity_poly.pdbx_strand_id
1 'polypeptide(L)'
;MKRILLLFSIAVSLLSTHSAKAQTRSVNLELLGSSGMAGVNYDARFKGNYVFGYSAGLGYGYSNSNFDFVETPGRDGVSHQVVVPVELNYLFGKNNNHLVLGAGAMLGVLVNEGVMKPRLGYNVFADIAYRYQKPSGFAFSIGFKPNLREVFWPYITFGYSF
;
A
#
# COMPACT_ATOMS: atom_id res chain seq x y z
N MET A 1 -23.25 1.55 -14.50
CA MET A 1 -22.64 2.83 -14.09
C MET A 1 -23.33 3.46 -12.88
N LYS A 2 -24.67 3.69 -12.84
CA LYS A 2 -25.36 4.32 -11.68
C LYS A 2 -25.13 3.60 -10.34
N ARG A 3 -25.10 2.27 -10.31
CA ARG A 3 -24.89 1.48 -9.07
C ARG A 3 -23.47 1.61 -8.52
N ILE A 4 -22.47 1.77 -9.38
CA ILE A 4 -21.07 1.97 -8.96
C ILE A 4 -20.88 3.37 -8.37
N LEU A 5 -21.50 4.38 -8.98
CA LEU A 5 -21.52 5.75 -8.44
C LEU A 5 -22.22 5.84 -7.07
N LEU A 6 -23.30 5.09 -6.88
CA LEU A 6 -24.00 5.03 -5.59
C LEU A 6 -23.16 4.37 -4.51
N LEU A 7 -22.49 3.26 -4.82
CA LEU A 7 -21.58 2.60 -3.88
C LEU A 7 -20.39 3.48 -3.54
N PHE A 8 -19.84 4.22 -4.52
CA PHE A 8 -18.75 5.15 -4.29
C PHE A 8 -19.18 6.33 -3.42
N SER A 9 -20.39 6.90 -3.63
CA SER A 9 -20.93 7.99 -2.80
C SER A 9 -21.22 7.56 -1.36
N ILE A 10 -21.71 6.32 -1.16
CA ILE A 10 -21.91 5.74 0.17
C ILE A 10 -20.55 5.53 0.88
N ALA A 11 -19.55 5.01 0.18
CA ALA A 11 -18.20 4.84 0.73
C ALA A 11 -17.58 6.19 1.14
N VAL A 12 -17.73 7.23 0.32
CA VAL A 12 -17.26 8.59 0.62
C VAL A 12 -18.02 9.21 1.79
N SER A 13 -19.33 9.00 1.91
CA SER A 13 -20.12 9.54 3.03
C SER A 13 -19.83 8.84 4.36
N LEU A 14 -19.47 7.57 4.36
CA LEU A 14 -19.04 6.84 5.56
C LEU A 14 -17.66 7.30 6.07
N LEU A 15 -16.83 7.88 5.21
CA LEU A 15 -15.52 8.44 5.59
C LEU A 15 -15.62 9.81 6.27
N SER A 16 -16.74 10.52 6.15
CA SER A 16 -16.89 11.91 6.61
C SER A 16 -17.43 12.09 8.04
N THR A 17 -17.74 11.03 8.78
CA THR A 17 -18.44 11.13 10.08
C THR A 17 -17.55 11.11 11.31
N HIS A 18 -16.23 11.32 11.20
CA HIS A 18 -15.36 11.25 12.38
C HIS A 18 -14.74 12.60 12.71
N SER A 19 -15.12 13.13 13.87
CA SER A 19 -14.56 14.32 14.51
C SER A 19 -13.04 14.28 14.62
N ALA A 20 -12.43 15.43 14.37
CA ALA A 20 -11.01 15.70 14.43
C ALA A 20 -10.36 15.28 15.76
N LYS A 21 -9.93 14.05 15.89
CA LYS A 21 -8.93 13.59 16.84
C LYS A 21 -7.79 12.98 16.06
N ALA A 22 -6.69 13.77 16.02
CA ALA A 22 -5.32 13.37 15.63
C ALA A 22 -5.18 12.19 14.67
N GLN A 23 -4.82 12.47 13.44
CA GLN A 23 -4.04 11.71 12.44
C GLN A 23 -3.95 10.18 12.63
N THR A 24 -5.05 9.50 12.94
CA THR A 24 -4.99 8.10 13.31
C THR A 24 -5.23 7.15 12.15
N ARG A 25 -5.80 7.64 11.05
CA ARG A 25 -6.19 6.80 9.91
C ARG A 25 -6.03 7.53 8.60
N SER A 26 -5.68 6.80 7.56
CA SER A 26 -5.71 7.30 6.19
C SER A 26 -6.01 6.19 5.19
N VAL A 27 -6.59 6.57 4.07
CA VAL A 27 -6.69 5.73 2.87
C VAL A 27 -5.81 6.34 1.80
N ASN A 28 -4.95 5.53 1.23
CA ASN A 28 -3.91 5.97 0.29
C ASN A 28 -3.97 5.14 -0.99
N LEU A 29 -3.89 5.79 -2.13
CA LEU A 29 -3.53 5.19 -3.41
C LEU A 29 -2.01 5.08 -3.45
N GLU A 30 -1.46 3.90 -3.56
CA GLU A 30 -0.03 3.64 -3.77
C GLU A 30 0.21 3.32 -5.23
N LEU A 31 1.21 3.96 -5.80
CA LEU A 31 1.74 3.64 -7.12
C LEU A 31 3.13 3.07 -6.94
N LEU A 32 3.36 1.92 -7.55
CA LEU A 32 4.56 1.11 -7.36
C LEU A 32 4.69 0.59 -5.91
N GLY A 33 5.86 0.17 -5.49
CA GLY A 33 6.08 -0.31 -4.12
C GLY A 33 5.41 -1.65 -3.82
N SER A 34 5.00 -1.85 -2.57
CA SER A 34 4.46 -3.12 -2.09
C SER A 34 3.08 -3.48 -2.64
N SER A 35 2.36 -2.51 -3.19
CA SER A 35 1.07 -2.70 -3.85
C SER A 35 1.16 -3.12 -5.32
N GLY A 36 2.36 -3.33 -5.84
CA GLY A 36 2.56 -3.63 -7.24
C GLY A 36 2.61 -2.37 -8.10
N MET A 37 1.92 -2.35 -9.24
CA MET A 37 1.84 -1.14 -10.07
C MET A 37 0.94 -0.08 -9.45
N ALA A 38 -0.19 -0.50 -8.88
CA ALA A 38 -1.12 0.38 -8.19
C ALA A 38 -1.92 -0.40 -7.14
N GLY A 39 -2.24 0.26 -6.04
CA GLY A 39 -3.07 -0.34 -4.99
C GLY A 39 -3.66 0.69 -4.04
N VAL A 40 -4.56 0.23 -3.21
CA VAL A 40 -5.18 1.03 -2.16
C VAL A 40 -4.78 0.45 -0.82
N ASN A 41 -4.26 1.31 0.06
CA ASN A 41 -3.80 0.96 1.39
C ASN A 41 -4.58 1.74 2.45
N TYR A 42 -4.98 1.06 3.48
CA TYR A 42 -5.49 1.63 4.72
C TYR A 42 -4.35 1.65 5.73
N ASP A 43 -4.06 2.82 6.28
CA ASP A 43 -3.05 3.02 7.31
C ASP A 43 -3.73 3.50 8.60
N ALA A 44 -3.35 2.94 9.73
CA ALA A 44 -3.90 3.31 11.03
C ALA A 44 -2.85 3.25 12.13
N ARG A 45 -3.02 4.14 13.12
CA ARG A 45 -2.19 4.17 14.33
C ARG A 45 -2.82 3.31 15.41
N PHE A 46 -1.98 2.66 16.23
CA PHE A 46 -2.47 1.93 17.40
C PHE A 46 -3.06 2.90 18.43
N LYS A 47 -4.12 2.45 19.12
CA LYS A 47 -4.81 3.27 20.13
C LYS A 47 -3.83 3.76 21.21
N GLY A 48 -3.81 5.08 21.43
CA GLY A 48 -2.90 5.71 22.39
C GLY A 48 -1.47 5.92 21.87
N ASN A 49 -1.17 5.53 20.65
CA ASN A 49 0.14 5.72 20.03
C ASN A 49 0.01 6.35 18.66
N TYR A 50 0.42 7.62 18.52
CA TYR A 50 0.31 8.35 17.25
C TYR A 50 1.47 8.13 16.30
N VAL A 51 2.50 7.42 16.73
CA VAL A 51 3.71 7.19 15.95
C VAL A 51 3.82 5.76 15.43
N PHE A 52 3.35 4.76 16.18
CA PHE A 52 3.39 3.36 15.78
C PHE A 52 2.04 2.92 15.20
N GLY A 53 2.06 2.27 14.07
CA GLY A 53 0.86 1.86 13.38
C GLY A 53 1.07 0.71 12.42
N TYR A 54 0.02 0.44 11.66
CA TYR A 54 0.01 -0.59 10.64
C TYR A 54 -0.64 -0.07 9.36
N SER A 55 -0.27 -0.69 8.26
CA SER A 55 -0.91 -0.51 6.95
C SER A 55 -1.29 -1.88 6.40
N ALA A 56 -2.43 -1.93 5.72
CA ALA A 56 -2.88 -3.09 4.97
C ALA A 56 -3.58 -2.64 3.70
N GLY A 57 -3.41 -3.38 2.62
CA GLY A 57 -3.93 -2.94 1.34
C GLY A 57 -4.25 -4.06 0.36
N LEU A 58 -4.68 -3.64 -0.81
CA LEU A 58 -4.91 -4.48 -1.97
C LEU A 58 -4.30 -3.78 -3.18
N GLY A 59 -3.48 -4.50 -3.91
CA GLY A 59 -2.79 -3.98 -5.07
C GLY A 59 -2.84 -4.90 -6.27
N TYR A 60 -2.49 -4.34 -7.39
CA TYR A 60 -2.41 -5.02 -8.67
C TYR A 60 -1.06 -4.75 -9.32
N GLY A 61 -0.42 -5.81 -9.79
CA GLY A 61 0.82 -5.76 -10.54
C GLY A 61 0.67 -6.43 -11.90
N TYR A 62 1.39 -5.89 -12.85
CA TYR A 62 1.57 -6.46 -14.19
C TYR A 62 3.07 -6.54 -14.46
N SER A 63 3.56 -7.69 -14.85
CA SER A 63 4.98 -7.88 -15.05
C SER A 63 5.26 -8.69 -16.32
N ASN A 64 6.33 -8.36 -17.00
CA ASN A 64 6.84 -9.07 -18.15
C ASN A 64 8.17 -9.72 -17.76
N SER A 65 8.13 -10.99 -17.41
CA SER A 65 9.21 -11.94 -17.11
C SER A 65 10.33 -11.56 -16.11
N ASN A 66 10.69 -10.29 -15.98
CA ASN A 66 11.83 -9.87 -15.16
C ASN A 66 11.46 -9.06 -13.91
N PHE A 67 10.17 -8.76 -13.71
CA PHE A 67 9.69 -7.84 -12.68
C PHE A 67 8.52 -8.47 -11.90
N ASP A 68 8.80 -9.49 -11.12
CA ASP A 68 7.80 -10.13 -10.28
C ASP A 68 7.78 -9.48 -8.89
N PHE A 69 6.66 -8.86 -8.52
CA PHE A 69 6.44 -8.32 -7.19
C PHE A 69 6.40 -9.41 -6.10
N VAL A 70 6.11 -10.63 -6.52
CA VAL A 70 6.01 -11.79 -5.64
C VAL A 70 6.89 -12.90 -6.19
N GLU A 71 7.56 -13.63 -5.30
CA GLU A 71 8.51 -14.67 -5.69
C GLU A 71 7.83 -15.85 -6.38
N THR A 72 8.20 -16.10 -7.64
CA THR A 72 7.77 -17.29 -8.40
C THR A 72 8.93 -17.86 -9.18
N PRO A 73 9.47 -19.01 -8.79
CA PRO A 73 10.54 -19.67 -9.52
C PRO A 73 10.07 -20.19 -10.90
N GLY A 74 10.92 -20.03 -11.89
CA GLY A 74 10.81 -20.74 -13.20
C GLY A 74 9.76 -20.17 -14.13
N ARG A 75 9.90 -18.87 -14.51
CA ARG A 75 8.90 -18.25 -15.33
C ARG A 75 9.42 -17.39 -16.49
N ASP A 76 8.82 -17.64 -17.66
CA ASP A 76 8.87 -16.78 -18.84
C ASP A 76 7.45 -16.31 -19.20
N GLY A 77 7.25 -15.03 -19.49
CA GLY A 77 5.99 -14.47 -19.99
C GLY A 77 5.31 -13.43 -19.09
N VAL A 78 4.16 -12.94 -19.56
CA VAL A 78 3.36 -11.90 -18.93
C VAL A 78 2.58 -12.45 -17.73
N SER A 79 2.59 -11.73 -16.61
CA SER A 79 1.83 -12.07 -15.41
C SER A 79 1.00 -10.92 -14.89
N HIS A 80 -0.15 -11.29 -14.41
CA HIS A 80 -1.02 -10.45 -13.58
C HIS A 80 -0.91 -10.90 -12.14
N GLN A 81 -0.80 -9.94 -11.23
CA GLN A 81 -0.66 -10.23 -9.81
C GLN A 81 -1.68 -9.42 -9.02
N VAL A 82 -2.36 -10.09 -8.10
CA VAL A 82 -3.13 -9.42 -7.04
C VAL A 82 -2.35 -9.61 -5.76
N VAL A 83 -2.00 -8.52 -5.09
CA VAL A 83 -1.16 -8.53 -3.90
C VAL A 83 -1.87 -7.90 -2.71
N VAL A 84 -1.62 -8.45 -1.54
CA VAL A 84 -2.09 -7.95 -0.24
C VAL A 84 -0.86 -7.59 0.58
N PRO A 85 -0.42 -6.32 0.57
CA PRO A 85 0.64 -5.85 1.45
C PRO A 85 0.11 -5.65 2.88
N VAL A 86 0.93 -6.01 3.86
CA VAL A 86 0.73 -5.68 5.27
C VAL A 86 2.05 -5.16 5.83
N GLU A 87 1.98 -4.12 6.66
CA GLU A 87 3.17 -3.40 7.14
C GLU A 87 2.95 -2.91 8.57
N LEU A 88 3.99 -2.96 9.38
CA LEU A 88 4.10 -2.22 10.62
C LEU A 88 5.04 -1.04 10.39
N ASN A 89 4.62 0.15 10.80
CA ASN A 89 5.40 1.35 10.55
C ASN A 89 5.45 2.29 11.76
N TYR A 90 6.52 3.08 11.79
CA TYR A 90 6.78 4.08 12.79
C TYR A 90 7.00 5.44 12.13
N LEU A 91 6.34 6.49 12.65
CA LEU A 91 6.45 7.85 12.17
C LEU A 91 7.38 8.66 13.08
N PHE A 92 8.50 9.11 12.53
CA PHE A 92 9.39 10.05 13.18
C PHE A 92 9.12 11.45 12.65
N GLY A 93 8.88 12.41 13.51
CA GLY A 93 8.68 13.79 13.09
C GLY A 93 7.71 14.56 13.96
N LYS A 94 7.46 15.80 13.54
CA LYS A 94 6.55 16.72 14.21
C LYS A 94 5.63 17.37 13.20
N ASN A 95 4.45 17.78 13.66
CA ASN A 95 3.43 18.41 12.82
C ASN A 95 2.98 17.49 11.68
N ASN A 96 3.07 17.96 10.45
CA ASN A 96 2.58 17.24 9.26
C ASN A 96 3.68 16.49 8.50
N ASN A 97 4.93 16.58 8.94
CA ASN A 97 6.08 16.03 8.23
C ASN A 97 6.70 14.89 9.01
N HIS A 98 6.81 13.73 8.41
CA HIS A 98 7.28 12.52 9.06
C HIS A 98 8.28 11.78 8.18
N LEU A 99 9.29 11.20 8.81
CA LEU A 99 10.03 10.08 8.27
C LEU A 99 9.29 8.80 8.67
N VAL A 100 8.98 7.95 7.70
CA VAL A 100 8.39 6.63 7.91
C VAL A 100 9.51 5.61 7.92
N LEU A 101 9.53 4.76 8.94
CA LEU A 101 10.30 3.54 8.95
C LEU A 101 9.35 2.37 9.18
N GLY A 102 9.36 1.39 8.29
CA GLY A 102 8.45 0.27 8.36
C GLY A 102 9.09 -1.04 7.93
N ALA A 103 8.40 -2.11 8.24
CA ALA A 103 8.69 -3.45 7.74
C ALA A 103 7.39 -4.20 7.52
N GLY A 104 7.33 -4.99 6.45
CA GLY A 104 6.12 -5.68 6.08
C GLY A 104 6.36 -6.90 5.22
N ALA A 105 5.24 -7.52 4.86
CA ALA A 105 5.19 -8.61 3.91
C ALA A 105 4.08 -8.37 2.89
N MET A 106 4.25 -8.89 1.71
CA MET A 106 3.20 -8.97 0.69
C MET A 106 2.93 -10.42 0.34
N LEU A 107 1.66 -10.77 0.27
CA LEU A 107 1.18 -12.04 -0.24
C LEU A 107 0.48 -11.78 -1.56
N GLY A 108 0.70 -12.62 -2.54
CA GLY A 108 0.10 -12.41 -3.86
C GLY A 108 -0.30 -13.68 -4.56
N VAL A 109 -1.25 -13.53 -5.45
CA VAL A 109 -1.68 -14.56 -6.40
C VAL A 109 -1.26 -14.10 -7.79
N LEU A 110 -0.48 -14.94 -8.46
CA LEU A 110 -0.07 -14.71 -9.85
C LEU A 110 -0.90 -15.57 -10.78
N VAL A 111 -1.35 -14.94 -11.85
CA VAL A 111 -2.00 -15.60 -12.98
C VAL A 111 -1.20 -15.29 -14.23
N ASN A 112 -0.70 -16.33 -14.89
CA ASN A 112 0.06 -16.20 -16.13
C ASN A 112 -0.86 -16.36 -17.32
N GLU A 113 -0.66 -15.54 -18.35
CA GLU A 113 -1.26 -15.79 -19.65
C GLU A 113 -0.76 -17.15 -20.19
N GLY A 114 -1.71 -18.03 -20.51
CA GLY A 114 -1.42 -19.38 -21.03
C GLY A 114 -1.21 -20.47 -19.98
N VAL A 115 -1.21 -20.17 -18.69
CA VAL A 115 -1.11 -21.17 -17.61
C VAL A 115 -2.34 -21.09 -16.70
N MET A 116 -3.18 -22.11 -16.73
CA MET A 116 -4.45 -22.13 -15.98
C MET A 116 -4.33 -22.26 -14.46
N LYS A 117 -3.13 -22.38 -13.89
CA LYS A 117 -2.97 -22.58 -12.44
C LYS A 117 -2.45 -21.32 -11.77
N PRO A 118 -3.25 -20.65 -10.91
CA PRO A 118 -2.77 -19.55 -10.09
C PRO A 118 -1.67 -20.04 -9.14
N ARG A 119 -0.67 -19.21 -8.93
CA ARG A 119 0.43 -19.45 -7.99
C ARG A 119 0.39 -18.47 -6.84
N LEU A 120 0.63 -18.95 -5.64
CA LEU A 120 0.84 -18.12 -4.46
C LEU A 120 2.31 -17.74 -4.37
N GLY A 121 2.57 -16.49 -4.01
CA GLY A 121 3.89 -16.00 -3.75
C GLY A 121 3.89 -15.03 -2.56
N TYR A 122 5.07 -14.77 -2.03
CA TYR A 122 5.26 -13.81 -0.95
C TYR A 122 6.60 -13.07 -1.10
N ASN A 123 6.67 -11.90 -0.51
CA ASN A 123 7.92 -11.17 -0.34
C ASN A 123 7.88 -10.39 0.98
N VAL A 124 9.02 -10.05 1.52
CA VAL A 124 9.15 -9.16 2.68
C VAL A 124 9.89 -7.91 2.27
N PHE A 125 9.55 -6.79 2.90
CA PHE A 125 10.14 -5.49 2.59
C PHE A 125 10.35 -4.65 3.84
N ALA A 126 11.29 -3.71 3.75
CA ALA A 126 11.36 -2.57 4.65
C ALA A 126 10.72 -1.36 3.96
N ASP A 127 10.33 -0.34 4.72
CA ASP A 127 9.83 0.94 4.20
C ASP A 127 10.66 2.09 4.77
N ILE A 128 11.13 2.95 3.88
CA ILE A 128 11.81 4.19 4.23
C ILE A 128 11.23 5.30 3.36
N ALA A 129 10.49 6.24 3.98
CA ALA A 129 9.80 7.27 3.24
C ALA A 129 9.70 8.59 3.98
N TYR A 130 9.55 9.65 3.20
CA TYR A 130 8.99 10.90 3.67
C TYR A 130 7.47 10.86 3.54
N ARG A 131 6.76 11.26 4.61
CA ARG A 131 5.30 11.41 4.62
C ARG A 131 4.90 12.81 5.06
N TYR A 132 4.09 13.45 4.24
CA TYR A 132 3.32 14.62 4.61
C TYR A 132 1.88 14.19 4.89
N GLN A 133 1.36 14.50 6.08
CA GLN A 133 0.01 14.08 6.47
C GLN A 133 -0.66 15.16 7.32
N LYS A 134 -1.77 15.70 6.84
CA LYS A 134 -2.63 16.59 7.63
C LYS A 134 -3.46 15.80 8.63
N PRO A 135 -3.86 16.38 9.77
CA PRO A 135 -4.78 15.75 10.74
C PRO A 135 -6.09 15.27 10.12
N SER A 136 -6.60 16.04 9.18
CA SER A 136 -7.73 15.71 8.32
C SER A 136 -7.47 16.30 6.95
N GLY A 137 -7.57 15.49 5.91
CA GLY A 137 -7.36 15.93 4.55
C GLY A 137 -6.18 15.23 3.85
N PHE A 138 -5.48 15.98 3.02
CA PHE A 138 -4.45 15.44 2.13
C PHE A 138 -3.30 14.75 2.87
N ALA A 139 -2.98 13.55 2.41
CA ALA A 139 -1.79 12.78 2.78
C ALA A 139 -0.98 12.43 1.52
N PHE A 140 0.34 12.45 1.66
CA PHE A 140 1.28 12.16 0.58
C PHE A 140 2.49 11.44 1.16
N SER A 141 3.00 10.42 0.47
CA SER A 141 4.30 9.83 0.82
C SER A 141 5.11 9.56 -0.43
N ILE A 142 6.42 9.65 -0.28
CA ILE A 142 7.38 9.24 -1.29
C ILE A 142 8.56 8.55 -0.61
N GLY A 143 8.98 7.43 -1.14
CA GLY A 143 10.04 6.63 -0.54
C GLY A 143 10.42 5.42 -1.37
N PHE A 144 11.02 4.46 -0.71
CA PHE A 144 11.36 3.18 -1.31
C PHE A 144 11.14 2.04 -0.32
N LYS A 145 10.77 0.90 -0.88
CA LYS A 145 10.50 -0.35 -0.15
C LYS A 145 11.48 -1.42 -0.59
N PRO A 146 12.75 -1.40 -0.08
CA PRO A 146 13.70 -2.48 -0.34
C PRO A 146 13.11 -3.81 0.09
N ASN A 147 13.26 -4.81 -0.76
CA ASN A 147 12.74 -6.14 -0.55
C ASN A 147 13.84 -7.19 -0.85
N LEU A 148 13.54 -8.48 -0.69
CA LEU A 148 14.53 -9.55 -0.85
C LEU A 148 15.17 -9.62 -2.24
N ARG A 149 14.56 -9.02 -3.26
CA ARG A 149 15.03 -9.06 -4.65
C ARG A 149 15.59 -7.73 -5.12
N GLU A 150 14.90 -6.64 -4.74
CA GLU A 150 15.20 -5.30 -5.21
C GLU A 150 15.50 -4.38 -4.04
N VAL A 151 16.73 -3.89 -3.99
CA VAL A 151 17.14 -2.93 -2.95
C VAL A 151 16.51 -1.56 -3.19
N PHE A 152 16.34 -1.18 -4.44
CA PHE A 152 15.75 0.11 -4.81
C PHE A 152 14.38 -0.08 -5.47
N TRP A 153 13.33 -0.04 -4.66
CA TRP A 153 11.95 -0.15 -5.09
C TRP A 153 11.16 1.12 -4.70
N PRO A 154 11.14 2.13 -5.58
CA PRO A 154 10.50 3.40 -5.28
C PRO A 154 8.98 3.29 -5.25
N TYR A 155 8.33 4.16 -4.48
CA TYR A 155 6.89 4.30 -4.46
C TYR A 155 6.45 5.73 -4.16
N ILE A 156 5.22 6.03 -4.51
CA ILE A 156 4.54 7.27 -4.19
C ILE A 156 3.11 6.97 -3.74
N THR A 157 2.62 7.70 -2.73
CA THR A 157 1.23 7.59 -2.29
C THR A 157 0.54 8.93 -2.26
N PHE A 158 -0.75 8.90 -2.56
CA PHE A 158 -1.67 10.02 -2.39
C PHE A 158 -2.89 9.53 -1.63
N GLY A 159 -3.32 10.27 -0.62
CA GLY A 159 -4.41 9.81 0.22
C GLY A 159 -5.13 10.89 0.99
N TYR A 160 -6.03 10.44 1.82
CA TYR A 160 -6.84 11.28 2.71
C TYR A 160 -6.79 10.72 4.13
N SER A 161 -6.49 11.60 5.08
CA SER A 161 -6.46 11.31 6.53
C SER A 161 -7.76 11.75 7.20
N PHE A 162 -8.23 10.98 8.18
CA PHE A 162 -9.46 11.24 8.94
C PHE A 162 -9.40 10.69 10.36
#